data_d1b4d892583f742b201915d56f12b456
#
_entry.id   d1b4d892583f742b201915d56f12b456
#
_cell.length_a   1.000
_cell.length_b   1.000
_cell.length_c   1.000
_cell.angle_alpha   90.00
_cell.angle_beta   90.00
_cell.angle_gamma   90.00
#
_symmetry.space_group_name_H-M   'P 1'
#
loop_
_entity.id
_entity.type
_entity.pdbx_description
1 polymer ?
#
loop_
_entity_poly.entity_id
_entity_poly.type
_entity_poly.pdbx_seq_one_letter_code
_entity_poly.pdbx_strand_id
1 'polypeptide(L)'
;VRVETGWGNNSDSLYRFDCSADIENGRLLGIEPCFRGCSVLAPSAEDNTSQDEINQIDNQILHSGETDAAWQCETVKNLSTLHPQTCAVVLEIEGTPDTKVRFSINGQETYRTVRELMAAGCSAHMKPYHSQAYKIHTAISASQYMVEDTFTDMAEGAKDFYHMEVSQQNGHWAYVTPVYFQ
;
A
#
# COMPACT_ATOMS: atom_id res chain seq x y z
N VAL A 1 0.72 1.55 9.47
CA VAL A 1 0.52 0.16 9.03
C VAL A 1 -0.02 0.15 7.62
N ARG A 2 0.61 -0.57 6.70
CA ARG A 2 0.10 -0.75 5.33
C ARG A 2 -0.69 -2.06 5.24
N VAL A 3 -1.89 -1.98 4.68
CA VAL A 3 -2.73 -3.13 4.35
C VAL A 3 -2.81 -3.22 2.83
N GLU A 4 -2.43 -4.34 2.27
CA GLU A 4 -2.34 -4.57 0.83
C GLU A 4 -3.17 -5.79 0.44
N THR A 5 -3.96 -5.67 -0.63
CA THR A 5 -4.87 -6.71 -1.13
C THR A 5 -4.60 -6.99 -2.60
N GLY A 6 -4.98 -8.16 -3.06
CA GLY A 6 -4.89 -8.53 -4.47
C GLY A 6 -3.69 -9.41 -4.85
N TRP A 7 -2.89 -9.83 -3.89
CA TRP A 7 -1.85 -10.82 -4.14
C TRP A 7 -2.45 -12.14 -4.62
N GLY A 8 -1.78 -12.78 -5.56
CA GLY A 8 -2.19 -14.09 -6.05
C GLY A 8 -3.46 -14.08 -6.91
N ASN A 9 -3.95 -12.93 -7.32
CA ASN A 9 -5.09 -12.88 -8.23
C ASN A 9 -4.70 -13.36 -9.63
N ASN A 10 -5.15 -14.57 -9.97
CA ASN A 10 -4.95 -15.21 -11.27
C ASN A 10 -6.22 -15.22 -12.13
N SER A 11 -7.29 -14.59 -11.67
CA SER A 11 -8.56 -14.50 -12.39
C SER A 11 -8.55 -13.36 -13.38
N ASP A 12 -9.10 -13.57 -14.55
CA ASP A 12 -9.32 -12.52 -15.55
C ASP A 12 -10.50 -11.62 -15.17
N SER A 13 -11.25 -11.97 -14.13
CA SER A 13 -12.33 -11.17 -13.57
C SER A 13 -11.86 -10.29 -12.42
N LEU A 14 -12.54 -9.17 -12.24
CA LEU A 14 -12.38 -8.31 -11.07
C LEU A 14 -12.66 -9.08 -9.78
N TYR A 15 -11.85 -8.81 -8.77
CA TYR A 15 -12.07 -9.28 -7.42
C TYR A 15 -12.14 -8.10 -6.46
N ARG A 16 -13.26 -7.98 -5.78
CA ARG A 16 -13.54 -6.91 -4.85
C ARG A 16 -13.10 -7.29 -3.44
N PHE A 17 -12.44 -6.35 -2.78
CA PHE A 17 -12.10 -6.41 -1.38
C PHE A 17 -12.87 -5.32 -0.63
N ASP A 18 -13.74 -5.74 0.27
CA ASP A 18 -14.41 -4.89 1.25
C ASP A 18 -13.63 -5.02 2.56
N CYS A 19 -13.02 -3.92 3.00
CA CYS A 19 -12.03 -3.92 4.06
C CYS A 19 -12.42 -2.96 5.17
N SER A 20 -12.07 -3.31 6.40
CA SER A 20 -12.13 -2.40 7.54
C SER A 20 -11.00 -2.64 8.54
N ALA A 21 -10.76 -1.63 9.36
CA ALA A 21 -9.90 -1.71 10.53
C ALA A 21 -10.57 -1.02 11.70
N ASP A 22 -10.50 -1.64 12.88
CA ASP A 22 -10.99 -1.08 14.15
C ASP A 22 -9.84 -1.07 15.15
N ILE A 23 -9.72 0.02 15.90
CA ILE A 23 -8.61 0.29 16.81
C ILE A 23 -9.14 0.37 18.23
N GLU A 24 -8.66 -0.50 19.11
CA GLU A 24 -8.94 -0.49 20.54
C GLU A 24 -7.75 0.04 21.32
N ASN A 25 -8.01 0.96 22.24
CA ASN A 25 -7.00 1.61 23.08
C ASN A 25 -5.97 2.41 22.27
N GLY A 26 -6.43 3.10 21.22
CA GLY A 26 -5.66 3.97 20.37
C GLY A 26 -6.56 4.80 19.49
N ARG A 27 -5.98 5.56 18.55
CA ARG A 27 -6.73 6.38 17.60
C ARG A 27 -6.18 6.19 16.19
N LEU A 28 -7.07 6.33 15.21
CA LEU A 28 -6.71 6.48 13.81
C LEU A 28 -6.48 7.96 13.54
N LEU A 29 -5.29 8.34 13.12
CA LEU A 29 -4.95 9.71 12.75
C LEU A 29 -5.24 9.97 11.27
N GLY A 30 -5.17 8.94 10.44
CA GLY A 30 -5.42 9.05 9.02
C GLY A 30 -5.41 7.72 8.28
N ILE A 31 -6.01 7.75 7.10
CA ILE A 31 -5.95 6.67 6.13
C ILE A 31 -5.52 7.24 4.78
N GLU A 32 -4.41 6.78 4.25
CA GLU A 32 -3.87 7.20 2.97
C GLU A 32 -4.10 6.11 1.92
N PRO A 33 -4.84 6.39 0.84
CA PRO A 33 -5.03 5.44 -0.24
C PRO A 33 -3.77 5.32 -1.09
N CYS A 34 -3.32 4.10 -1.29
CA CYS A 34 -2.29 3.72 -2.24
C CYS A 34 -2.91 2.85 -3.34
N PHE A 35 -4.03 3.29 -3.86
CA PHE A 35 -4.75 2.60 -4.92
C PHE A 35 -3.97 2.75 -6.22
N ARG A 36 -3.59 1.65 -6.79
CA ARG A 36 -3.03 1.65 -8.13
C ARG A 36 -4.18 1.70 -9.12
N GLY A 37 -4.09 2.61 -10.07
CA GLY A 37 -5.03 2.64 -11.18
C GLY A 37 -4.97 1.30 -11.91
N CYS A 38 -6.10 0.67 -12.02
CA CYS A 38 -6.20 -0.63 -12.66
C CYS A 38 -6.51 -0.50 -14.16
N SER A 39 -6.36 0.65 -14.75
CA SER A 39 -6.42 0.76 -16.20
C SER A 39 -5.20 0.06 -16.77
N VAL A 40 -5.34 -1.20 -17.08
CA VAL A 40 -4.44 -1.83 -18.05
C VAL A 40 -4.71 -1.09 -19.34
N LEU A 41 -3.73 -0.37 -19.82
CA LEU A 41 -3.77 0.07 -21.22
C LEU A 41 -3.82 -1.20 -22.05
N ALA A 42 -4.97 -1.53 -22.56
CA ALA A 42 -5.12 -2.63 -23.49
C ALA A 42 -4.17 -2.37 -24.67
N PRO A 43 -3.21 -3.25 -24.95
CA PRO A 43 -2.18 -2.95 -25.92
C PRO A 43 -2.66 -3.05 -27.36
N SER A 44 -3.88 -3.49 -27.64
CA SER A 44 -4.39 -3.63 -29.00
C SER A 44 -5.90 -3.55 -29.09
N ALA A 45 -6.38 -3.05 -30.23
CA ALA A 45 -7.78 -3.03 -30.62
C ALA A 45 -8.38 -4.45 -30.83
N GLU A 46 -7.58 -5.49 -30.72
CA GLU A 46 -8.00 -6.89 -30.84
C GLU A 46 -8.44 -7.48 -29.50
N ASP A 47 -8.15 -6.79 -28.41
CA ASP A 47 -8.66 -7.17 -27.10
C ASP A 47 -10.10 -6.71 -26.98
N ASN A 48 -11.03 -7.66 -27.05
CA ASN A 48 -12.46 -7.41 -26.95
C ASN A 48 -12.92 -6.99 -25.54
N THR A 49 -12.00 -6.76 -24.63
CA THR A 49 -12.32 -6.22 -23.31
C THR A 49 -12.69 -4.75 -23.49
N SER A 50 -13.94 -4.41 -23.23
CA SER A 50 -14.36 -3.01 -23.37
C SER A 50 -13.58 -2.17 -22.36
N GLN A 51 -13.02 -1.06 -22.81
CA GLN A 51 -12.30 -0.09 -21.98
C GLN A 51 -13.19 0.36 -20.80
N ASP A 52 -14.50 0.31 -20.98
CA ASP A 52 -15.49 0.70 -19.98
C ASP A 52 -15.58 -0.32 -18.83
N GLU A 53 -15.38 -1.62 -19.08
CA GLU A 53 -15.33 -2.62 -18.02
C GLU A 53 -14.06 -2.51 -17.16
N ILE A 54 -12.95 -2.12 -17.75
CA ILE A 54 -11.67 -1.94 -17.05
C ILE A 54 -11.68 -0.63 -16.24
N ASN A 55 -12.37 0.40 -16.73
CA ASN A 55 -12.45 1.71 -16.06
C ASN A 55 -13.49 1.77 -14.92
N GLN A 56 -14.28 0.72 -14.71
CA GLN A 56 -15.29 0.66 -13.64
C GLN A 56 -14.73 0.18 -12.29
N ILE A 57 -13.44 0.26 -12.10
CA ILE A 57 -12.82 -0.12 -10.83
C ILE A 57 -13.13 0.93 -9.78
N ASP A 58 -13.79 0.47 -8.74
CA ASP A 58 -14.27 1.31 -7.64
C ASP A 58 -13.34 1.15 -6.42
N ASN A 59 -12.29 1.98 -6.40
CA ASN A 59 -11.35 2.05 -5.29
C ASN A 59 -11.62 3.30 -4.48
N GLN A 60 -12.08 3.16 -3.25
CA GLN A 60 -12.44 4.31 -2.42
C GLN A 60 -12.31 4.05 -0.92
N ILE A 61 -12.06 5.12 -0.19
CA ILE A 61 -12.24 5.15 1.26
C ILE A 61 -13.72 5.41 1.53
N LEU A 62 -14.37 4.47 2.19
CA LEU A 62 -15.80 4.54 2.50
C LEU A 62 -16.06 5.30 3.80
N HIS A 63 -15.16 5.15 4.77
CA HIS A 63 -15.26 5.74 6.10
C HIS A 63 -13.89 5.93 6.72
N SER A 64 -13.74 7.01 7.49
CA SER A 64 -12.58 7.27 8.34
C SER A 64 -13.06 7.97 9.61
N GLY A 65 -13.11 7.23 10.70
CA GLY A 65 -13.44 7.71 12.04
C GLY A 65 -12.20 7.89 12.92
N GLU A 66 -12.40 8.18 14.19
CA GLU A 66 -11.30 8.29 15.16
C GLU A 66 -10.72 6.93 15.57
N THR A 67 -11.50 5.87 15.48
CA THR A 67 -11.10 4.52 15.92
C THR A 67 -11.34 3.45 14.86
N ASP A 68 -11.86 3.83 13.71
CA ASP A 68 -12.21 2.88 12.67
C ASP A 68 -12.04 3.48 11.27
N ALA A 69 -11.83 2.61 10.30
CA ALA A 69 -11.86 2.95 8.89
C ALA A 69 -12.45 1.80 8.06
N ALA A 70 -13.05 2.16 6.93
CA ALA A 70 -13.52 1.21 5.94
C ALA A 70 -13.12 1.67 4.54
N TRP A 71 -12.73 0.74 3.71
CA TRP A 71 -12.37 1.00 2.33
C TRP A 71 -12.73 -0.18 1.44
N GLN A 72 -12.82 0.13 0.16
CA GLN A 72 -13.11 -0.83 -0.88
C GLN A 72 -12.06 -0.72 -1.96
N CYS A 73 -11.62 -1.85 -2.48
CA CYS A 73 -10.77 -1.87 -3.65
C CYS A 73 -11.04 -3.11 -4.52
N GLU A 74 -10.74 -2.96 -5.78
CA GLU A 74 -10.89 -4.01 -6.77
C GLU A 74 -9.55 -4.29 -7.42
N THR A 75 -9.27 -5.55 -7.66
CA THR A 75 -8.07 -6.02 -8.32
C THR A 75 -8.42 -6.94 -9.47
N VAL A 76 -7.63 -6.90 -10.51
CA VAL A 76 -7.76 -7.77 -11.68
C VAL A 76 -6.43 -8.45 -11.94
N LYS A 77 -6.44 -9.58 -12.62
CA LYS A 77 -5.21 -10.23 -13.08
C LYS A 77 -4.39 -9.26 -13.92
N ASN A 78 -3.15 -9.11 -13.55
CA ASN A 78 -2.19 -8.41 -14.37
C ASN A 78 -1.54 -9.39 -15.34
N LEU A 79 -1.60 -9.11 -16.63
CA LEU A 79 -0.91 -9.88 -17.66
C LEU A 79 0.61 -9.69 -17.60
N SER A 80 1.07 -8.61 -16.98
CA SER A 80 2.49 -8.40 -16.69
C SER A 80 2.83 -8.99 -15.34
N THR A 81 3.72 -9.98 -15.30
CA THR A 81 4.24 -10.56 -14.05
C THR A 81 5.16 -9.62 -13.27
N LEU A 82 5.56 -8.50 -13.87
CA LEU A 82 6.50 -7.54 -13.27
C LEU A 82 5.84 -6.64 -12.22
N HIS A 83 4.53 -6.43 -12.31
CA HIS A 83 3.81 -5.54 -11.40
C HIS A 83 2.48 -6.17 -11.00
N PRO A 84 2.41 -6.85 -9.85
CA PRO A 84 1.14 -7.34 -9.35
C PRO A 84 0.18 -6.16 -9.16
N GLN A 85 -1.05 -6.33 -9.60
CA GLN A 85 -2.11 -5.35 -9.38
C GLN A 85 -2.64 -5.49 -7.96
N THR A 86 -1.94 -4.89 -7.04
CA THR A 86 -2.36 -4.82 -5.65
C THR A 86 -2.86 -3.42 -5.34
N CYS A 87 -3.88 -3.33 -4.50
CA CYS A 87 -4.33 -2.09 -3.89
C CYS A 87 -3.92 -2.07 -2.43
N ALA A 88 -3.62 -0.90 -1.92
CA ALA A 88 -3.23 -0.76 -0.53
C ALA A 88 -3.80 0.50 0.09
N VAL A 89 -3.87 0.50 1.41
CA VAL A 89 -4.04 1.69 2.24
C VAL A 89 -2.94 1.73 3.30
N VAL A 90 -2.59 2.92 3.74
CA VAL A 90 -1.73 3.14 4.90
C VAL A 90 -2.56 3.74 6.01
N LEU A 91 -2.59 3.08 7.15
CA LEU A 91 -3.25 3.55 8.38
C LEU A 91 -2.19 4.18 9.28
N GLU A 92 -2.41 5.42 9.66
CA GLU A 92 -1.65 6.11 10.68
C GLU A 92 -2.35 5.94 12.03
N ILE A 93 -1.70 5.27 12.97
CA ILE A 93 -2.29 4.89 14.24
C ILE A 93 -1.48 5.50 15.38
N GLU A 94 -2.15 6.25 16.25
CA GLU A 94 -1.60 6.69 17.52
C GLU A 94 -2.01 5.70 18.61
N GLY A 95 -1.03 5.20 19.35
CA GLY A 95 -1.30 4.24 20.39
C GLY A 95 -0.05 3.77 21.13
N THR A 96 -0.25 2.76 21.94
CA THR A 96 0.82 2.07 22.68
C THR A 96 1.15 0.73 22.01
N PRO A 97 2.22 0.07 22.39
CA PRO A 97 2.49 -1.29 21.91
C PRO A 97 1.35 -2.30 22.12
N ASP A 98 0.49 -2.04 23.10
CA ASP A 98 -0.64 -2.93 23.45
C ASP A 98 -1.97 -2.49 22.79
N THR A 99 -1.98 -1.41 22.03
CA THR A 99 -3.10 -1.03 21.15
C THR A 99 -3.42 -2.17 20.21
N LYS A 100 -4.70 -2.53 20.14
CA LYS A 100 -5.17 -3.63 19.30
C LYS A 100 -5.79 -3.10 18.02
N VAL A 101 -5.54 -3.80 16.94
CA VAL A 101 -6.15 -3.52 15.64
C VAL A 101 -6.82 -4.79 15.15
N ARG A 102 -8.12 -4.69 14.87
CA ARG A 102 -8.89 -5.70 14.17
C ARG A 102 -8.96 -5.31 12.70
N PHE A 103 -8.53 -6.17 11.83
CA PHE A 103 -8.70 -6.03 10.39
C PHE A 103 -9.78 -6.99 9.91
N SER A 104 -10.67 -6.55 9.08
CA SER A 104 -11.63 -7.39 8.38
C SER A 104 -11.45 -7.23 6.88
N ILE A 105 -11.20 -8.32 6.19
CA ILE A 105 -11.02 -8.35 4.73
C ILE A 105 -12.02 -9.37 4.16
N ASN A 106 -13.06 -8.90 3.50
CA ASN A 106 -14.19 -9.72 3.03
C ASN A 106 -14.74 -10.65 4.14
N GLY A 107 -14.82 -10.13 5.38
CA GLY A 107 -15.31 -10.88 6.54
C GLY A 107 -14.30 -11.83 7.18
N GLN A 108 -13.09 -11.95 6.65
CA GLN A 108 -12.00 -12.66 7.31
C GLN A 108 -11.32 -11.72 8.29
N GLU A 109 -11.38 -12.06 9.56
CA GLU A 109 -10.86 -11.22 10.64
C GLU A 109 -9.43 -11.59 11.06
N THR A 110 -8.63 -10.58 11.33
CA THR A 110 -7.27 -10.70 11.84
C THR A 110 -7.08 -9.71 12.99
N TYR A 111 -6.68 -10.20 14.15
CA TYR A 111 -6.43 -9.40 15.33
C TYR A 111 -4.93 -9.32 15.60
N ARG A 112 -4.41 -8.12 15.80
CA ARG A 112 -3.00 -7.89 16.14
C ARG A 112 -2.86 -6.71 17.08
N THR A 113 -1.87 -6.79 17.96
CA THR A 113 -1.39 -5.62 18.69
C THR A 113 -0.38 -4.84 17.84
N VAL A 114 -0.19 -3.57 18.14
CA VAL A 114 0.86 -2.75 17.50
C VAL A 114 2.23 -3.40 17.70
N ARG A 115 2.50 -3.96 18.89
CA ARG A 115 3.74 -4.70 19.19
C ARG A 115 3.97 -5.87 18.22
N GLU A 116 2.93 -6.67 17.98
CA GLU A 116 3.02 -7.80 17.05
C GLU A 116 3.24 -7.33 15.62
N LEU A 117 2.54 -6.27 15.21
CA LEU A 117 2.70 -5.69 13.88
C LEU A 117 4.10 -5.07 13.67
N MET A 118 4.68 -4.48 14.71
CA MET A 118 6.05 -3.97 14.65
C MET A 118 7.09 -5.11 14.58
N ALA A 119 6.79 -6.26 15.16
CA ALA A 119 7.68 -7.42 15.09
C ALA A 119 7.62 -8.12 13.72
N ALA A 120 6.42 -8.29 13.17
CA ALA A 120 6.22 -8.95 11.88
C ALA A 120 4.86 -8.61 11.26
N GLY A 121 4.83 -8.50 9.95
CA GLY A 121 3.59 -8.50 9.19
C GLY A 121 2.95 -9.89 9.13
N CYS A 122 1.74 -9.95 8.57
CA CYS A 122 1.04 -11.21 8.34
C CYS A 122 0.30 -11.18 6.99
N SER A 123 -0.02 -12.35 6.47
CA SER A 123 -0.78 -12.49 5.24
C SER A 123 -1.69 -13.71 5.30
N ALA A 124 -2.77 -13.69 4.54
CA ALA A 124 -3.64 -14.83 4.37
C ALA A 124 -4.28 -14.86 2.98
N HIS A 125 -4.66 -16.06 2.55
CA HIS A 125 -5.45 -16.27 1.35
C HIS A 125 -6.94 -16.20 1.69
N MET A 126 -7.73 -15.68 0.76
CA MET A 126 -9.20 -15.60 0.90
C MET A 126 -9.87 -16.99 0.82
N LYS A 127 -9.25 -17.92 0.10
CA LYS A 127 -9.70 -19.32 -0.04
C LYS A 127 -8.47 -20.24 -0.14
N PRO A 128 -8.61 -21.54 0.16
CA PRO A 128 -7.57 -22.51 -0.12
C PRO A 128 -7.23 -22.53 -1.62
N TYR A 129 -5.97 -22.63 -1.96
CA TYR A 129 -5.40 -22.76 -3.30
C TYR A 129 -5.80 -21.69 -4.34
N HIS A 130 -4.80 -21.08 -4.95
CA HIS A 130 -4.95 -20.15 -6.08
C HIS A 130 -5.99 -19.04 -5.89
N SER A 131 -6.15 -18.59 -4.67
CA SER A 131 -7.05 -17.49 -4.35
C SER A 131 -6.28 -16.22 -4.10
N GLN A 132 -7.01 -15.13 -4.24
CA GLN A 132 -6.55 -13.81 -3.84
C GLN A 132 -6.09 -13.83 -2.38
N ALA A 133 -5.11 -12.99 -2.09
CA ALA A 133 -4.54 -12.87 -0.76
C ALA A 133 -4.44 -11.40 -0.34
N TYR A 134 -4.31 -11.19 0.96
CA TYR A 134 -3.97 -9.90 1.52
C TYR A 134 -2.72 -10.00 2.39
N LYS A 135 -2.10 -8.85 2.64
CA LYS A 135 -0.94 -8.71 3.49
C LYS A 135 -1.10 -7.47 4.38
N ILE A 136 -0.92 -7.65 5.66
CA ILE A 136 -0.73 -6.58 6.62
C ILE A 136 0.77 -6.49 6.86
N HIS A 137 1.37 -5.39 6.42
CA HIS A 137 2.81 -5.18 6.51
C HIS A 137 3.24 -4.89 7.94
N THR A 138 4.52 -5.09 8.20
CA THR A 138 5.15 -4.67 9.46
C THR A 138 4.87 -3.19 9.69
N ALA A 139 4.40 -2.88 10.89
CA ALA A 139 4.22 -1.50 11.31
C ALA A 139 5.58 -0.85 11.56
N ILE A 140 5.70 0.40 11.16
CA ILE A 140 6.88 1.23 11.43
C ILE A 140 6.46 2.44 12.25
N SER A 141 7.32 2.92 13.14
CA SER A 141 7.04 4.14 13.90
C SER A 141 7.08 5.36 12.99
N ALA A 142 6.33 6.41 13.34
CA ALA A 142 6.33 7.66 12.58
C ALA A 142 7.74 8.26 12.43
N SER A 143 8.59 8.10 13.44
CA SER A 143 9.99 8.54 13.40
C SER A 143 10.87 7.77 12.38
N GLN A 144 10.42 6.62 11.93
CA GLN A 144 11.11 5.81 10.91
C GLN A 144 10.47 5.94 9.53
N TYR A 145 9.26 6.48 9.47
CA TYR A 145 8.51 6.64 8.22
C TYR A 145 8.91 7.88 7.44
N MET A 146 9.29 8.94 8.16
CA MET A 146 9.75 10.20 7.58
C MET A 146 11.15 10.51 8.11
N VAL A 147 12.06 10.85 7.21
CA VAL A 147 13.39 11.34 7.53
C VAL A 147 13.56 12.68 6.83
N GLU A 148 13.94 13.69 7.60
CA GLU A 148 14.34 14.98 7.09
C GLU A 148 15.79 15.23 7.52
N ASP A 149 16.62 15.56 6.56
CA ASP A 149 18.02 15.87 6.81
C ASP A 149 18.47 17.05 5.94
N THR A 150 19.44 17.80 6.43
CA THR A 150 20.01 18.96 5.74
C THR A 150 21.50 18.79 5.60
N PHE A 151 21.96 18.78 4.37
CA PHE A 151 23.37 18.71 4.04
C PHE A 151 23.85 20.08 3.57
N THR A 152 25.05 20.45 3.99
CA THR A 152 25.72 21.64 3.50
C THR A 152 27.03 21.23 2.86
N ASP A 153 27.25 21.68 1.65
CA ASP A 153 28.46 21.44 0.88
C ASP A 153 28.97 22.73 0.26
N MET A 154 30.25 22.77 -0.06
CA MET A 154 30.89 23.92 -0.71
C MET A 154 31.21 23.55 -2.15
N ALA A 155 30.94 24.48 -3.04
CA ALA A 155 31.23 24.30 -4.48
C ALA A 155 32.72 23.98 -4.68
N GLU A 156 33.00 22.87 -5.34
CA GLU A 156 34.36 22.44 -5.69
C GLU A 156 34.78 22.91 -7.10
N GLY A 157 33.79 23.33 -7.90
CA GLY A 157 34.01 23.73 -9.29
C GLY A 157 33.07 24.83 -9.77
N ALA A 158 33.18 25.12 -11.07
CA ALA A 158 32.30 26.10 -11.73
C ALA A 158 30.89 25.54 -11.98
N LYS A 159 30.72 24.23 -11.89
CA LYS A 159 29.45 23.53 -12.08
C LYS A 159 29.43 22.32 -11.17
N ASP A 160 28.50 22.31 -10.26
CA ASP A 160 28.27 21.17 -9.39
C ASP A 160 26.89 20.58 -9.65
N PHE A 161 26.74 19.30 -9.45
CA PHE A 161 25.44 18.65 -9.47
C PHE A 161 25.30 17.72 -8.26
N TYR A 162 24.10 17.66 -7.75
CA TYR A 162 23.74 16.79 -6.64
C TYR A 162 22.62 15.87 -7.07
N HIS A 163 22.74 14.62 -6.73
CA HIS A 163 21.65 13.65 -6.77
C HIS A 163 21.52 12.97 -5.41
N MET A 164 20.30 12.56 -5.08
CA MET A 164 20.06 11.84 -3.86
C MET A 164 19.58 10.42 -4.19
N GLU A 165 20.19 9.48 -3.54
CA GLU A 165 19.77 8.09 -3.54
C GLU A 165 19.28 7.73 -2.13
N VAL A 166 18.08 7.16 -2.04
CA VAL A 166 17.52 6.65 -0.81
C VAL A 166 17.35 5.14 -0.93
N SER A 167 17.99 4.40 -0.05
CA SER A 167 17.84 2.94 0.02
C SER A 167 17.25 2.53 1.36
N GLN A 168 16.29 1.60 1.31
CA GLN A 168 15.66 1.02 2.49
C GLN A 168 16.28 -0.34 2.81
N GLN A 169 16.23 -0.75 4.08
CA GLN A 169 16.75 -2.07 4.51
C GLN A 169 16.11 -3.26 3.80
N ASN A 170 14.91 -3.10 3.28
CA ASN A 170 14.20 -4.14 2.52
C ASN A 170 14.63 -4.20 1.04
N GLY A 171 15.61 -3.41 0.61
CA GLY A 171 16.12 -3.37 -0.74
C GLY A 171 15.36 -2.45 -1.71
N HIS A 172 14.33 -1.74 -1.25
CA HIS A 172 13.73 -0.69 -2.06
C HIS A 172 14.64 0.55 -2.12
N TRP A 173 14.63 1.22 -3.25
CA TRP A 173 15.42 2.43 -3.45
C TRP A 173 14.67 3.45 -4.32
N ALA A 174 15.06 4.69 -4.21
CA ALA A 174 14.57 5.80 -5.01
C ALA A 174 15.71 6.74 -5.37
N TYR A 175 15.65 7.30 -6.56
CA TYR A 175 16.53 8.35 -7.02
C TYR A 175 15.77 9.67 -7.18
N VAL A 176 16.41 10.76 -6.77
CA VAL A 176 15.91 12.10 -7.05
C VAL A 176 16.63 12.62 -8.31
N THR A 177 15.88 13.33 -9.15
CA THR A 177 16.44 14.00 -10.33
C THR A 177 17.61 14.91 -9.91
N PRO A 178 18.74 14.86 -10.61
CA PRO A 178 19.88 15.72 -10.29
C PRO A 178 19.54 17.20 -10.32
N VAL A 179 20.06 17.94 -9.36
CA VAL A 179 19.99 19.41 -9.31
C VAL A 179 21.36 19.95 -9.68
N TYR A 180 21.38 20.87 -10.64
CA TYR A 180 22.62 21.47 -11.14
C TYR A 180 22.74 22.91 -10.63
N PHE A 181 23.92 23.25 -10.17
CA PHE A 181 24.29 24.59 -9.78
C PHE A 181 25.33 25.14 -10.75
N GLN A 182 25.20 26.44 -11.10
CA GLN A 182 26.08 27.17 -12.01
C GLN A 182 26.54 28.45 -11.36
#